data_12fab997f8129c14490a43155f84d5ef
#
_entry.id   12fab997f8129c14490a43155f84d5ef
#
_cell.length_a   1.000
_cell.length_b   1.000
_cell.length_c   1.000
_cell.angle_alpha   90.00
_cell.angle_beta   90.00
_cell.angle_gamma   90.00
#
_symmetry.space_group_name_H-M   'P 1'
#
loop_
_entity.id
_entity.type
_entity.pdbx_description
1 polymer ?
#
loop_
_entity_poly.entity_id
_entity_poly.type
_entity_poly.pdbx_seq_one_letter_code
_entity_poly.pdbx_strand_id
1 'polypeptide(L)'
;MGRIYYLLGKSATGKDTLYKEILKRRPKLRTVTMYTTRPIREGETDGVEYFFTDRAELERQEAAGKVIEERTYQTVAGPWTYYTVDDGQFDVVGDESCLMIGTLESYEKMCSYFEAGKMIPVYIEVPDGVRLMRAVMREENQKNPNYREVCRRYLADEKDFSEENLERLGITKRYQNMDIGSCVEEILGDLDK
;
A
#
# COMPACT_ATOMS: atom_id res chain seq x y z
N MET A 1 -0.94 20.46 10.48
CA MET A 1 -1.90 19.33 10.60
C MET A 1 -1.29 18.12 9.92
N GLY A 2 -1.08 17.03 10.64
CA GLY A 2 -0.43 15.83 10.14
C GLY A 2 -1.12 15.25 8.91
N ARG A 3 -0.34 14.77 7.95
CA ARG A 3 -0.80 14.19 6.67
C ARG A 3 -0.60 12.69 6.67
N ILE A 4 -1.40 11.99 5.88
CA ILE A 4 -1.26 10.56 5.62
C ILE A 4 -0.70 10.40 4.20
N TYR A 5 0.58 10.09 4.09
CA TYR A 5 1.22 9.80 2.80
C TYR A 5 0.93 8.36 2.42
N TYR A 6 0.22 8.20 1.32
CA TYR A 6 -0.23 6.89 0.87
C TYR A 6 0.55 6.43 -0.36
N LEU A 7 1.49 5.50 -0.15
CA LEU A 7 2.34 4.96 -1.20
C LEU A 7 1.58 3.92 -2.01
N LEU A 8 1.39 4.18 -3.28
CA LEU A 8 0.61 3.33 -4.18
C LEU A 8 1.28 3.22 -5.56
N GLY A 9 0.83 2.26 -6.35
CA GLY A 9 1.38 1.98 -7.68
C GLY A 9 1.23 0.51 -8.07
N LYS A 10 1.40 0.22 -9.34
CA LYS A 10 1.29 -1.13 -9.92
C LYS A 10 2.29 -2.12 -9.29
N SER A 11 2.06 -3.41 -9.44
CA SER A 11 2.99 -4.47 -8.99
C SER A 11 4.37 -4.31 -9.60
N ALA A 12 5.42 -4.65 -8.84
CA ALA A 12 6.83 -4.55 -9.24
C ALA A 12 7.35 -3.14 -9.55
N THR A 13 6.66 -2.07 -9.11
CA THR A 13 7.18 -0.71 -9.17
C THR A 13 8.21 -0.39 -8.09
N GLY A 14 8.45 -1.29 -7.13
CA GLY A 14 9.45 -1.12 -6.07
C GLY A 14 8.95 -0.38 -4.83
N LYS A 15 7.63 -0.30 -4.62
CA LYS A 15 7.02 0.38 -3.46
C LYS A 15 7.58 -0.06 -2.11
N ASP A 16 7.72 -1.38 -1.90
CA ASP A 16 8.21 -1.91 -0.61
C ASP A 16 9.64 -1.45 -0.31
N THR A 17 10.49 -1.37 -1.34
CA THR A 17 11.86 -0.88 -1.22
C THR A 17 11.87 0.62 -0.93
N LEU A 18 11.07 1.39 -1.67
CA LEU A 18 10.92 2.84 -1.45
C LEU A 18 10.37 3.14 -0.06
N TYR A 19 9.35 2.40 0.39
CA TYR A 19 8.79 2.52 1.73
C TYR A 19 9.87 2.38 2.81
N LYS A 20 10.67 1.31 2.74
CA LYS A 20 11.78 1.06 3.68
C LYS A 20 12.85 2.16 3.63
N GLU A 21 13.22 2.63 2.44
CA GLU A 21 14.23 3.70 2.30
C GLU A 21 13.71 5.05 2.79
N ILE A 22 12.44 5.38 2.58
CA ILE A 22 11.81 6.60 3.13
C ILE A 22 11.86 6.56 4.65
N LEU A 23 11.42 5.47 5.29
CA LEU A 23 11.43 5.33 6.75
C LEU A 23 12.84 5.41 7.33
N LYS A 24 13.82 4.83 6.66
CA LYS A 24 15.22 4.91 7.08
C LYS A 24 15.74 6.34 7.09
N ARG A 25 15.32 7.18 6.14
CA ARG A 25 15.73 8.59 6.05
C ARG A 25 14.83 9.53 6.86
N ARG A 26 13.63 9.09 7.21
CA ARG A 26 12.64 9.82 8.04
C ARG A 26 12.18 8.96 9.22
N PRO A 27 13.06 8.66 10.19
CA PRO A 27 12.74 7.74 11.30
C PRO A 27 11.64 8.26 12.24
N LYS A 28 11.27 9.53 12.14
CA LYS A 28 10.15 10.12 12.89
C LYS A 28 8.81 9.99 12.18
N LEU A 29 8.80 9.56 10.91
CA LEU A 29 7.57 9.34 10.17
C LEU A 29 6.90 8.08 10.71
N ARG A 30 5.67 8.22 11.21
CA ARG A 30 4.92 7.10 11.76
C ARG A 30 4.48 6.14 10.64
N THR A 31 4.34 4.89 10.96
CA THR A 31 3.81 3.87 10.05
C THR A 31 2.40 3.47 10.47
N VAL A 32 1.61 3.07 9.49
CA VAL A 32 0.29 2.46 9.74
C VAL A 32 0.36 1.00 9.30
N THR A 33 0.11 0.10 10.24
CA THR A 33 0.05 -1.34 10.00
C THR A 33 -1.39 -1.77 9.79
N MET A 34 -1.69 -2.32 8.61
CA MET A 34 -3.02 -2.86 8.28
C MET A 34 -3.25 -4.22 8.94
N TYR A 35 -4.50 -4.63 8.99
CA TYR A 35 -4.95 -5.92 9.51
C TYR A 35 -5.22 -6.91 8.37
N THR A 36 -5.10 -8.21 8.68
CA THR A 36 -5.46 -9.25 7.71
C THR A 36 -5.90 -10.54 8.39
N THR A 37 -6.89 -11.23 7.80
CA THR A 37 -7.29 -12.58 8.19
C THR A 37 -6.45 -13.66 7.49
N ARG A 38 -5.52 -13.26 6.62
CA ARG A 38 -4.56 -14.17 6.00
C ARG A 38 -3.61 -14.75 7.04
N PRO A 39 -3.32 -16.06 7.00
CA PRO A 39 -2.26 -16.62 7.84
C PRO A 39 -0.90 -15.95 7.63
N ILE A 40 -0.14 -15.77 8.70
CA ILE A 40 1.23 -15.29 8.66
C ILE A 40 2.11 -16.20 7.82
N ARG A 41 3.01 -15.66 7.04
CA ARG A 41 3.98 -16.40 6.21
C ARG A 41 5.34 -16.48 6.91
N GLU A 42 6.15 -17.41 6.44
CA GLU A 42 7.55 -17.50 6.88
C GLU A 42 8.29 -16.18 6.63
N GLY A 43 8.96 -15.68 7.64
CA GLY A 43 9.71 -14.41 7.60
C GLY A 43 8.87 -13.15 7.86
N GLU A 44 7.56 -13.26 8.06
CA GLU A 44 6.72 -12.15 8.51
C GLU A 44 6.63 -12.11 10.05
N THR A 45 6.39 -10.93 10.58
CA THR A 45 6.24 -10.69 12.03
C THR A 45 4.93 -9.95 12.28
N ASP A 46 4.13 -10.43 13.23
CA ASP A 46 2.89 -9.77 13.62
C ASP A 46 3.14 -8.35 14.12
N GLY A 47 2.31 -7.40 13.67
CA GLY A 47 2.46 -5.98 13.95
C GLY A 47 3.50 -5.25 13.09
N VAL A 48 4.23 -5.96 12.22
CA VAL A 48 5.21 -5.36 11.28
C VAL A 48 4.65 -5.29 9.88
N GLU A 49 4.45 -6.43 9.22
CA GLU A 49 3.83 -6.47 7.89
C GLU A 49 2.33 -6.24 7.96
N TYR A 50 1.67 -6.91 8.90
CA TYR A 50 0.24 -6.82 9.22
C TYR A 50 0.02 -7.16 10.68
N PHE A 51 -1.12 -6.73 11.24
CA PHE A 51 -1.74 -7.39 12.37
C PHE A 51 -2.50 -8.61 11.84
N PHE A 52 -1.99 -9.81 12.15
CA PHE A 52 -2.60 -11.06 11.70
C PHE A 52 -3.72 -11.47 12.65
N THR A 53 -4.94 -11.48 12.14
CA THR A 53 -6.16 -11.68 12.91
C THR A 53 -6.99 -12.83 12.35
N ASP A 54 -8.15 -13.06 12.92
CA ASP A 54 -9.13 -14.00 12.43
C ASP A 54 -10.45 -13.30 12.03
N ARG A 55 -11.40 -14.06 11.53
CA ARG A 55 -12.72 -13.56 11.15
C ARG A 55 -13.50 -12.99 12.33
N ALA A 56 -13.36 -13.57 13.51
CA ALA A 56 -14.06 -13.11 14.70
C ALA A 56 -13.56 -11.73 15.17
N GLU A 57 -12.25 -11.48 15.05
CA GLU A 57 -11.68 -10.17 15.32
C GLU A 57 -12.17 -9.12 14.33
N LEU A 58 -12.19 -9.43 13.02
CA LEU A 58 -12.73 -8.52 12.02
C LEU A 58 -14.18 -8.14 12.35
N GLU A 59 -15.05 -9.13 12.59
CA GLU A 59 -16.46 -8.90 12.93
C GLU A 59 -16.62 -8.04 14.20
N ARG A 60 -15.74 -8.22 15.18
CA ARG A 60 -15.73 -7.39 16.39
C ARG A 60 -15.37 -5.93 16.06
N GLN A 61 -14.38 -5.70 15.21
CA GLN A 61 -13.97 -4.35 14.79
C GLN A 61 -15.05 -3.68 13.93
N GLU A 62 -15.72 -4.45 13.05
CA GLU A 62 -16.87 -3.99 12.26
C GLU A 62 -18.03 -3.57 13.17
N ALA A 63 -18.40 -4.43 14.12
CA ALA A 63 -19.47 -4.15 15.08
C ALA A 63 -19.17 -2.91 15.96
N ALA A 64 -17.89 -2.65 16.24
CA ALA A 64 -17.44 -1.47 16.95
C ALA A 64 -17.38 -0.20 16.07
N GLY A 65 -17.64 -0.31 14.77
CA GLY A 65 -17.58 0.81 13.80
C GLY A 65 -16.16 1.34 13.57
N LYS A 66 -15.13 0.51 13.81
CA LYS A 66 -13.73 0.90 13.72
C LYS A 66 -13.07 0.58 12.38
N VAL A 67 -13.69 -0.27 11.56
CA VAL A 67 -13.14 -0.62 10.25
C VAL A 67 -13.33 0.55 9.28
N ILE A 68 -12.23 1.12 8.81
CA ILE A 68 -12.22 2.23 7.85
C ILE A 68 -12.47 1.72 6.44
N GLU A 69 -11.80 0.62 6.07
CA GLU A 69 -11.93 -0.03 4.77
C GLU A 69 -11.60 -1.51 4.86
N GLU A 70 -12.19 -2.31 3.99
CA GLU A 70 -11.87 -3.72 3.86
C GLU A 70 -11.90 -4.19 2.40
N ARG A 71 -11.14 -5.25 2.11
CA ARG A 71 -11.06 -5.90 0.80
C ARG A 71 -10.85 -7.39 0.99
N THR A 72 -11.72 -8.20 0.41
CA THR A 72 -11.66 -9.66 0.49
C THR A 72 -11.29 -10.27 -0.85
N TYR A 73 -10.26 -11.10 -0.84
CA TYR A 73 -9.80 -11.84 -2.01
C TYR A 73 -10.11 -13.33 -1.84
N GLN A 74 -10.78 -13.91 -2.84
CA GLN A 74 -11.00 -15.35 -2.88
C GLN A 74 -9.71 -16.06 -3.27
N THR A 75 -9.24 -16.97 -2.43
CA THR A 75 -8.03 -17.75 -2.68
C THR A 75 -8.32 -19.24 -2.59
N VAL A 76 -7.37 -20.07 -3.05
CA VAL A 76 -7.47 -21.52 -2.92
C VAL A 76 -7.51 -22.00 -1.45
N ALA A 77 -7.04 -21.18 -0.53
CA ALA A 77 -7.06 -21.45 0.91
C ALA A 77 -8.26 -20.81 1.64
N GLY A 78 -9.23 -20.29 0.88
CA GLY A 78 -10.39 -19.56 1.39
C GLY A 78 -10.29 -18.06 1.21
N PRO A 79 -11.28 -17.31 1.73
CA PRO A 79 -11.29 -15.85 1.64
C PRO A 79 -10.26 -15.24 2.60
N TRP A 80 -9.44 -14.32 2.08
CA TRP A 80 -8.54 -13.50 2.88
C TRP A 80 -8.96 -12.04 2.82
N THR A 81 -9.21 -11.46 3.97
CA THR A 81 -9.57 -10.04 4.09
C THR A 81 -8.36 -9.25 4.57
N TYR A 82 -8.15 -8.10 3.93
CA TYR A 82 -7.22 -7.05 4.35
C TYR A 82 -8.04 -5.83 4.72
N TYR A 83 -7.76 -5.21 5.85
CA TYR A 83 -8.56 -4.10 6.33
C TYR A 83 -7.75 -3.11 7.16
N THR A 84 -8.25 -1.90 7.26
CA THR A 84 -7.65 -0.83 8.04
C THR A 84 -8.60 -0.43 9.16
N VAL A 85 -8.06 -0.22 10.36
CA VAL A 85 -8.83 0.04 11.57
C VAL A 85 -8.46 1.41 12.14
N ASP A 86 -9.46 2.15 12.61
CA ASP A 86 -9.26 3.33 13.45
C ASP A 86 -9.01 2.87 14.90
N ASP A 87 -7.74 2.63 15.19
CA ASP A 87 -7.23 2.12 16.46
C ASP A 87 -6.24 3.09 17.14
N GLY A 88 -6.22 4.35 16.67
CA GLY A 88 -5.31 5.38 17.14
C GLY A 88 -3.98 5.47 16.37
N GLN A 89 -3.74 4.62 15.38
CA GLN A 89 -2.54 4.73 14.53
C GLN A 89 -2.55 6.03 13.69
N PHE A 90 -3.73 6.57 13.43
CA PHE A 90 -3.94 7.83 12.68
C PHE A 90 -4.02 9.06 13.58
N ASP A 91 -3.94 8.90 14.91
CA ASP A 91 -3.93 9.99 15.87
C ASP A 91 -2.56 10.66 15.85
N VAL A 92 -2.35 11.47 14.84
CA VAL A 92 -1.14 12.26 14.68
C VAL A 92 -1.29 13.57 15.48
N VAL A 93 -0.39 13.76 16.44
CA VAL A 93 -0.38 14.96 17.30
C VAL A 93 0.38 16.09 16.57
N GLY A 94 -0.27 17.23 16.45
CA GLY A 94 0.34 18.40 15.82
C GLY A 94 0.58 18.21 14.32
N ASP A 95 1.83 18.38 13.89
CA ASP A 95 2.26 18.27 12.49
C ASP A 95 2.90 16.89 12.16
N GLU A 96 2.79 15.92 13.07
CA GLU A 96 3.26 14.56 12.76
C GLU A 96 2.47 13.99 11.59
N SER A 97 3.18 13.28 10.72
CA SER A 97 2.60 12.63 9.56
C SER A 97 2.87 11.13 9.61
N CYS A 98 2.06 10.35 8.91
CA CYS A 98 2.29 8.93 8.78
C CYS A 98 2.44 8.51 7.30
N LEU A 99 3.11 7.38 7.11
CA LEU A 99 3.29 6.73 5.82
C LEU A 99 2.63 5.36 5.85
N MET A 100 1.83 5.09 4.85
CA MET A 100 1.27 3.76 4.63
C MET A 100 1.41 3.34 3.17
N ILE A 101 1.24 2.05 2.91
CA ILE A 101 1.33 1.46 1.58
C ILE A 101 0.08 0.63 1.32
N GLY A 102 -0.49 0.73 0.12
CA GLY A 102 -1.67 -0.08 -0.21
C GLY A 102 -2.05 -0.03 -1.68
N THR A 103 -3.32 -0.37 -1.95
CA THR A 103 -3.92 -0.43 -3.29
C THR A 103 -4.69 0.85 -3.60
N LEU A 104 -5.03 1.05 -4.87
CA LEU A 104 -5.85 2.19 -5.28
C LEU A 104 -7.26 2.14 -4.67
N GLU A 105 -7.87 0.94 -4.61
CA GLU A 105 -9.17 0.72 -3.97
C GLU A 105 -9.17 1.12 -2.49
N SER A 106 -8.12 0.72 -1.76
CA SER A 106 -7.97 1.11 -0.36
C SER A 106 -7.78 2.62 -0.21
N TYR A 107 -6.96 3.24 -1.06
CA TYR A 107 -6.77 4.69 -1.06
C TYR A 107 -8.10 5.43 -1.25
N GLU A 108 -8.93 5.02 -2.21
CA GLU A 108 -10.24 5.62 -2.47
C GLU A 108 -11.16 5.56 -1.23
N LYS A 109 -11.24 4.39 -0.59
CA LYS A 109 -12.04 4.20 0.63
C LYS A 109 -11.52 5.05 1.79
N MET A 110 -10.19 5.11 1.95
CA MET A 110 -9.55 5.94 2.97
C MET A 110 -9.81 7.43 2.74
N CYS A 111 -9.79 7.91 1.48
CA CYS A 111 -10.13 9.30 1.15
C CYS A 111 -11.58 9.65 1.52
N SER A 112 -12.48 8.67 1.52
CA SER A 112 -13.89 8.88 1.92
C SER A 112 -14.06 8.98 3.43
N TYR A 113 -13.12 8.42 4.20
CA TYR A 113 -13.15 8.43 5.66
C TYR A 113 -12.50 9.68 6.25
N PHE A 114 -11.35 10.09 5.72
CA PHE A 114 -10.61 11.24 6.21
C PHE A 114 -11.05 12.55 5.55
N GLU A 115 -10.82 13.67 6.25
CA GLU A 115 -11.07 15.01 5.71
C GLU A 115 -10.27 15.24 4.42
N ALA A 116 -10.84 16.06 3.53
CA ALA A 116 -10.21 16.42 2.27
C ALA A 116 -8.81 17.04 2.51
N GLY A 117 -7.82 16.56 1.75
CA GLY A 117 -6.42 17.01 1.86
C GLY A 117 -5.60 16.35 2.97
N LYS A 118 -6.20 15.48 3.80
CA LYS A 118 -5.45 14.66 4.77
C LYS A 118 -4.67 13.53 4.10
N MET A 119 -5.25 12.93 3.08
CA MET A 119 -4.64 11.84 2.31
C MET A 119 -3.81 12.39 1.14
N ILE A 120 -2.52 12.12 1.14
CA ILE A 120 -1.60 12.57 0.07
C ILE A 120 -1.13 11.33 -0.71
N PRO A 121 -1.52 11.19 -1.98
CA PRO A 121 -1.09 10.06 -2.79
C PRO A 121 0.37 10.21 -3.22
N VAL A 122 1.15 9.17 -3.02
CA VAL A 122 2.52 9.03 -3.53
C VAL A 122 2.51 7.91 -4.56
N TYR A 123 2.17 8.25 -5.80
CA TYR A 123 2.02 7.27 -6.88
C TYR A 123 3.35 6.95 -7.54
N ILE A 124 3.78 5.70 -7.39
CA ILE A 124 5.04 5.20 -7.97
C ILE A 124 4.78 4.60 -9.33
N GLU A 125 5.47 5.13 -10.32
CA GLU A 125 5.38 4.70 -11.70
C GLU A 125 6.69 4.11 -12.21
N VAL A 126 6.58 3.10 -13.06
CA VAL A 126 7.68 2.47 -13.79
C VAL A 126 7.12 2.03 -15.15
N PRO A 127 7.84 2.22 -16.25
CA PRO A 127 7.40 1.74 -17.56
C PRO A 127 7.01 0.27 -17.54
N ASP A 128 5.90 -0.07 -18.20
CA ASP A 128 5.27 -1.39 -18.11
C ASP A 128 6.20 -2.55 -18.47
N GLY A 129 7.04 -2.39 -19.51
CA GLY A 129 8.03 -3.39 -19.86
C GLY A 129 9.06 -3.64 -18.76
N VAL A 130 9.51 -2.57 -18.08
CA VAL A 130 10.49 -2.68 -16.97
C VAL A 130 9.87 -3.37 -15.76
N ARG A 131 8.65 -2.99 -15.36
CA ARG A 131 7.99 -3.63 -14.21
C ARG A 131 7.63 -5.08 -14.47
N LEU A 132 7.23 -5.43 -15.72
CA LEU A 132 6.97 -6.83 -16.09
C LEU A 132 8.24 -7.68 -15.99
N MET A 133 9.37 -7.17 -16.52
CA MET A 133 10.66 -7.83 -16.36
C MET A 133 11.05 -8.01 -14.89
N ARG A 134 10.91 -6.96 -14.07
CA ARG A 134 11.18 -7.04 -12.62
C ARG A 134 10.29 -8.11 -11.95
N ALA A 135 9.02 -8.20 -12.33
CA ALA A 135 8.09 -9.19 -11.79
C ALA A 135 8.49 -10.62 -12.17
N VAL A 136 8.86 -10.87 -13.43
CA VAL A 136 9.31 -12.17 -13.92
C VAL A 136 10.62 -12.58 -13.24
N MET A 137 11.62 -11.70 -13.20
CA MET A 137 12.91 -11.99 -12.54
C MET A 137 12.74 -12.30 -11.04
N ARG A 138 11.84 -11.59 -10.36
CA ARG A 138 11.53 -11.89 -8.96
C ARG A 138 10.89 -13.25 -8.80
N GLU A 139 10.01 -13.62 -9.73
CA GLU A 139 9.28 -14.89 -9.70
C GLU A 139 10.23 -16.09 -10.00
N GLU A 140 11.18 -15.92 -10.90
CA GLU A 140 12.21 -16.93 -11.20
C GLU A 140 13.03 -17.33 -9.95
N ASN A 141 13.23 -16.40 -9.03
CA ASN A 141 13.96 -16.66 -7.78
C ASN A 141 13.10 -17.30 -6.68
N GLN A 142 11.81 -17.59 -6.93
CA GLN A 142 10.95 -18.28 -5.97
C GLN A 142 11.16 -19.80 -6.06
N LYS A 143 10.97 -20.48 -4.93
CA LYS A 143 11.04 -21.96 -4.87
C LYS A 143 10.06 -22.64 -5.81
N ASN A 144 8.89 -22.06 -6.01
CA ASN A 144 7.81 -22.54 -6.87
C ASN A 144 7.29 -21.39 -7.74
N PRO A 145 7.92 -21.06 -8.87
CA PRO A 145 7.51 -19.95 -9.72
C PRO A 145 6.08 -20.06 -10.24
N ASN A 146 5.30 -18.98 -10.17
CA ASN A 146 3.93 -18.92 -10.66
C ASN A 146 3.75 -17.74 -11.65
N TYR A 147 4.21 -17.92 -12.88
CA TYR A 147 4.12 -16.89 -13.93
C TYR A 147 2.67 -16.53 -14.29
N ARG A 148 1.72 -17.47 -14.12
CA ARG A 148 0.29 -17.18 -14.32
C ARG A 148 -0.17 -16.06 -13.36
N GLU A 149 0.28 -16.12 -12.12
CA GLU A 149 -0.04 -15.08 -11.12
C GLU A 149 0.62 -13.74 -11.46
N VAL A 150 1.84 -13.75 -11.99
CA VAL A 150 2.50 -12.53 -12.51
C VAL A 150 1.67 -11.88 -13.59
N CYS A 151 1.23 -12.66 -14.59
CA CYS A 151 0.38 -12.14 -15.68
C CYS A 151 -0.97 -11.65 -15.18
N ARG A 152 -1.61 -12.39 -14.26
CA ARG A 152 -2.90 -12.00 -13.68
C ARG A 152 -2.79 -10.65 -12.97
N ARG A 153 -1.75 -10.46 -12.14
CA ARG A 153 -1.51 -9.21 -11.42
C ARG A 153 -1.22 -8.07 -12.38
N TYR A 154 -0.41 -8.33 -13.41
CA TYR A 154 -0.10 -7.32 -14.42
C TYR A 154 -1.37 -6.78 -15.07
N LEU A 155 -2.27 -7.66 -15.52
CA LEU A 155 -3.54 -7.27 -16.15
C LEU A 155 -4.52 -6.60 -15.18
N ALA A 156 -4.56 -7.03 -13.93
CA ALA A 156 -5.36 -6.38 -12.91
C ALA A 156 -4.87 -4.94 -12.64
N ASP A 157 -3.55 -4.77 -12.50
CA ASP A 157 -2.94 -3.45 -12.31
C ASP A 157 -3.25 -2.48 -13.46
N GLU A 158 -3.26 -2.96 -14.73
CA GLU A 158 -3.61 -2.12 -15.89
C GLU A 158 -5.03 -1.57 -15.81
N LYS A 159 -5.94 -2.39 -15.31
CA LYS A 159 -7.34 -1.99 -15.09
C LYS A 159 -7.47 -1.05 -13.90
N ASP A 160 -6.87 -1.43 -12.76
CA ASP A 160 -7.03 -0.72 -11.50
C ASP A 160 -6.38 0.67 -11.55
N PHE A 161 -5.18 0.77 -12.14
CA PHE A 161 -4.43 2.01 -12.30
C PHE A 161 -4.56 2.59 -13.72
N SER A 162 -5.75 2.52 -14.32
CA SER A 162 -6.04 3.22 -15.57
C SER A 162 -5.94 4.74 -15.38
N GLU A 163 -5.61 5.47 -16.44
CA GLU A 163 -5.55 6.94 -16.39
C GLU A 163 -6.86 7.53 -15.88
N GLU A 164 -8.00 7.00 -16.31
CA GLU A 164 -9.33 7.41 -15.86
C GLU A 164 -9.49 7.28 -14.34
N ASN A 165 -9.04 6.17 -13.75
CA ASN A 165 -9.10 5.97 -12.30
C ASN A 165 -8.16 6.91 -11.54
N LEU A 166 -6.95 7.14 -12.07
CA LEU A 166 -5.97 8.04 -11.47
C LEU A 166 -6.48 9.50 -11.50
N GLU A 167 -7.00 9.95 -12.62
CA GLU A 167 -7.58 11.29 -12.77
C GLU A 167 -8.80 11.48 -11.85
N ARG A 168 -9.71 10.51 -11.80
CA ARG A 168 -10.90 10.52 -10.94
C ARG A 168 -10.53 10.68 -9.46
N LEU A 169 -9.42 10.11 -9.03
CA LEU A 169 -8.92 10.20 -7.66
C LEU A 169 -7.95 11.37 -7.43
N GLY A 170 -7.77 12.25 -8.42
CA GLY A 170 -6.89 13.42 -8.32
C GLY A 170 -5.39 13.06 -8.23
N ILE A 171 -4.99 11.87 -8.67
CA ILE A 171 -3.60 11.41 -8.64
C ILE A 171 -2.90 11.89 -9.90
N THR A 172 -2.38 13.10 -9.86
CA THR A 172 -1.71 13.75 -11.01
C THR A 172 -0.21 13.64 -10.94
N LYS A 173 0.38 13.68 -9.73
CA LYS A 173 1.82 13.55 -9.56
C LYS A 173 2.26 12.10 -9.62
N ARG A 174 3.33 11.83 -10.37
CA ARG A 174 3.92 10.53 -10.61
C ARG A 174 5.40 10.55 -10.25
N TYR A 175 5.83 9.62 -9.42
CA TYR A 175 7.23 9.46 -9.03
C TYR A 175 7.85 8.30 -9.82
N GLN A 176 8.79 8.64 -10.71
CA GLN A 176 9.42 7.64 -11.59
C GLN A 176 10.50 6.86 -10.84
N ASN A 177 10.27 5.55 -10.61
CA ASN A 177 11.23 4.69 -9.93
C ASN A 177 12.11 3.89 -10.92
N MET A 178 12.89 4.60 -11.73
CA MET A 178 13.96 4.00 -12.53
C MET A 178 15.25 3.87 -11.71
N ASP A 179 15.50 4.81 -10.83
CA ASP A 179 16.56 4.81 -9.82
C ASP A 179 15.96 5.08 -8.43
N ILE A 180 16.19 4.18 -7.48
CA ILE A 180 15.59 4.25 -6.14
C ILE A 180 16.05 5.51 -5.41
N GLY A 181 17.33 5.86 -5.49
CA GLY A 181 17.90 7.00 -4.79
C GLY A 181 17.24 8.30 -5.20
N SER A 182 17.17 8.56 -6.50
CA SER A 182 16.56 9.75 -7.09
C SER A 182 15.06 9.84 -6.77
N CYS A 183 14.36 8.70 -6.85
CA CYS A 183 12.94 8.64 -6.54
C CYS A 183 12.66 8.97 -5.05
N VAL A 184 13.48 8.44 -4.14
CA VAL A 184 13.36 8.75 -2.71
C VAL A 184 13.62 10.22 -2.43
N GLU A 185 14.65 10.82 -3.03
CA GLU A 185 14.95 12.26 -2.85
C GLU A 185 13.78 13.13 -3.33
N GLU A 186 13.18 12.81 -4.47
CA GLU A 186 12.01 13.52 -4.97
C GLU A 186 10.82 13.43 -4.02
N ILE A 187 10.53 12.20 -3.52
CA ILE A 187 9.45 11.98 -2.56
C ILE A 187 9.71 12.79 -1.27
N LEU A 188 10.91 12.69 -0.71
CA LEU A 188 11.26 13.39 0.53
C LEU A 188 11.16 14.91 0.39
N GLY A 189 11.55 15.46 -0.77
CA GLY A 189 11.42 16.89 -1.05
C GLY A 189 9.96 17.36 -1.07
N ASP A 190 8.99 16.48 -1.31
CA ASP A 190 7.56 16.81 -1.26
C ASP A 190 6.94 16.55 0.12
N LEU A 191 7.46 15.59 0.87
CA LEU A 191 7.06 15.35 2.26
C LEU A 191 7.41 16.54 3.18
N ASP A 192 8.39 17.34 2.79
CA ASP A 192 8.88 18.50 3.56
C ASP A 192 8.12 19.82 3.22
N LYS A 193 7.15 19.80 2.28
CA LYS A 193 6.30 20.95 1.88
C LYS A 193 4.98 20.98 2.63
#